data_7c36dc292fdd2b2a9fb13bb9094ab8a9
#
_entry.id   7c36dc292fdd2b2a9fb13bb9094ab8a9
#
_cell.length_a   1.000
_cell.length_b   1.000
_cell.length_c   1.000
_cell.angle_alpha   90.00
_cell.angle_beta   90.00
_cell.angle_gamma   90.00
#
_symmetry.space_group_name_H-M   'P 1'
#
loop_
_entity.id
_entity.type
_entity.pdbx_description
1 polymer ?
#
loop_
_entity_poly.entity_id
_entity_poly.type
_entity_poly.pdbx_seq_one_letter_code
_entity_poly.pdbx_strand_id
1 'polypeptide(L)'
;DIQEERRVAMDSVASRMGNKTIEVSGLCKSYGDKKLIDNYEYIFLKNDRIGIIGSNGCGKSTLLKMIYGNVEPDAGTIEIGQTIRMGYFSQENEEMDGKMRVIDYVKEVGEYIQTSDGRITASQMLENFLFDGAMQWSPIEKLSGGERRRLFLLRVLMSSPNVLILDEPTNDLDIQTLTILEDYLDRFDGIIIIVSHDRYFLDRTVNRIFSFEGNGVIRQFEGGYS
;
A
#
# COMPACT_ATOMS: atom_id res chain seq x y z
N ASP A 1 25.81 21.43 -4.61
CA ASP A 1 26.43 20.25 -4.02
C ASP A 1 25.41 19.11 -3.99
N ILE A 2 25.81 17.94 -4.56
CA ILE A 2 24.90 16.79 -4.76
C ILE A 2 24.26 16.33 -3.44
N GLN A 3 24.94 16.51 -2.31
CA GLN A 3 24.39 16.15 -1.00
C GLN A 3 23.37 17.17 -0.48
N GLU A 4 23.53 18.43 -0.80
CA GLU A 4 22.53 19.46 -0.46
C GLU A 4 21.29 19.34 -1.33
N GLU A 5 21.44 19.05 -2.62
CA GLU A 5 20.31 18.78 -3.52
C GLU A 5 19.55 17.53 -3.11
N ARG A 6 20.24 16.49 -2.64
CA ARG A 6 19.61 15.28 -2.09
C ARG A 6 18.84 15.56 -0.81
N ARG A 7 19.39 16.39 0.07
CA ARG A 7 18.71 16.83 1.32
C ARG A 7 17.48 17.66 1.02
N VAL A 8 17.58 18.61 0.10
CA VAL A 8 16.46 19.45 -0.34
C VAL A 8 15.37 18.62 -1.04
N ALA A 9 15.77 17.63 -1.83
CA ALA A 9 14.80 16.72 -2.47
C ALA A 9 14.10 15.82 -1.45
N MET A 10 14.82 15.30 -0.45
CA MET A 10 14.24 14.51 0.63
C MET A 10 13.32 15.37 1.53
N ASP A 11 13.75 16.58 1.85
CA ASP A 11 12.94 17.53 2.63
C ASP A 11 11.70 17.97 1.84
N SER A 12 11.78 18.12 0.52
CA SER A 12 10.63 18.50 -0.30
C SER A 12 9.61 17.36 -0.44
N VAL A 13 10.04 16.11 -0.47
CA VAL A 13 9.14 14.95 -0.49
C VAL A 13 8.47 14.79 0.88
N ALA A 14 9.23 14.92 1.97
CA ALA A 14 8.68 14.87 3.33
C ALA A 14 7.72 16.04 3.60
N SER A 15 7.99 17.25 3.05
CA SER A 15 7.11 18.40 3.17
C SER A 15 5.82 18.26 2.36
N ARG A 16 5.79 17.43 1.30
CA ARG A 16 4.59 17.18 0.48
C ARG A 16 3.48 16.49 1.26
N MET A 17 3.79 15.68 2.29
CA MET A 17 2.77 15.04 3.12
C MET A 17 2.08 16.02 4.07
N GLY A 18 2.68 17.19 4.33
CA GLY A 18 2.13 18.17 5.28
C GLY A 18 2.13 17.65 6.72
N ASN A 19 1.60 18.46 7.64
CA ASN A 19 1.55 18.11 9.06
C ASN A 19 0.41 17.17 9.43
N LYS A 20 -0.70 17.26 8.70
CA LYS A 20 -1.86 16.40 8.89
C LYS A 20 -1.74 15.16 8.00
N THR A 21 -1.77 14.00 8.62
CA THR A 21 -1.69 12.70 7.96
C THR A 21 -3.07 12.04 7.91
N ILE A 22 -3.22 10.94 8.64
CA ILE A 22 -4.50 10.23 8.78
C ILE A 22 -4.80 10.17 10.27
N GLU A 23 -5.96 10.69 10.69
CA GLU A 23 -6.39 10.71 12.07
C GLU A 23 -7.68 9.92 12.23
N VAL A 24 -7.64 8.85 13.03
CA VAL A 24 -8.78 7.98 13.33
C VAL A 24 -9.25 8.30 14.74
N SER A 25 -10.52 8.71 14.88
CA SER A 25 -11.10 9.11 16.16
C SER A 25 -12.42 8.42 16.41
N GLY A 26 -12.52 7.69 17.52
CA GLY A 26 -13.75 7.05 17.97
C GLY A 26 -14.36 6.08 16.95
N LEU A 27 -13.55 5.44 16.14
CA LEU A 27 -13.99 4.63 15.01
C LEU A 27 -14.74 3.38 15.48
N CYS A 28 -15.96 3.20 14.97
CA CYS A 28 -16.76 2.02 15.21
C CYS A 28 -17.28 1.44 13.90
N LYS A 29 -17.29 0.11 13.80
CA LYS A 29 -17.85 -0.61 12.66
C LYS A 29 -18.32 -2.00 13.09
N SER A 30 -19.54 -2.32 12.69
CA SER A 30 -20.14 -3.64 12.91
C SER A 30 -20.89 -4.10 11.67
N TYR A 31 -21.01 -5.40 11.51
CA TYR A 31 -21.92 -6.00 10.54
C TYR A 31 -22.86 -6.95 11.28
N GLY A 32 -24.15 -6.56 11.36
CA GLY A 32 -25.13 -7.28 12.19
C GLY A 32 -24.70 -7.25 13.65
N ASP A 33 -24.65 -8.41 14.28
CA ASP A 33 -24.24 -8.54 15.69
C ASP A 33 -22.72 -8.62 15.86
N LYS A 34 -21.96 -8.67 14.77
CA LYS A 34 -20.51 -8.79 14.79
C LYS A 34 -19.86 -7.41 14.85
N LYS A 35 -19.28 -7.09 16.00
CA LYS A 35 -18.51 -5.87 16.20
C LYS A 35 -17.09 -6.09 15.70
N LEU A 36 -16.69 -5.34 14.67
CA LEU A 36 -15.35 -5.41 14.07
C LEU A 36 -14.38 -4.43 14.73
N ILE A 37 -14.82 -3.21 14.99
CA ILE A 37 -14.01 -2.14 15.57
C ILE A 37 -14.87 -1.37 16.56
N ASP A 38 -14.34 -1.12 17.75
CA ASP A 38 -15.03 -0.41 18.81
C ASP A 38 -14.18 0.72 19.36
N ASN A 39 -14.60 1.95 19.09
CA ASN A 39 -14.00 3.18 19.62
C ASN A 39 -12.49 3.25 19.45
N TYR A 40 -12.01 3.00 18.23
CA TYR A 40 -10.59 2.98 17.95
C TYR A 40 -10.07 4.37 17.63
N GLU A 41 -8.90 4.70 18.19
CA GLU A 41 -8.21 5.97 17.98
C GLU A 41 -6.76 5.74 17.58
N TYR A 42 -6.32 6.42 16.55
CA TYR A 42 -4.93 6.41 16.13
C TYR A 42 -4.62 7.59 15.23
N ILE A 43 -3.47 8.21 15.47
CA ILE A 43 -2.91 9.24 14.58
C ILE A 43 -1.70 8.65 13.90
N PHE A 44 -1.75 8.53 12.58
CA PHE A 44 -0.62 8.01 11.80
C PHE A 44 0.50 9.04 11.75
N LEU A 45 1.72 8.59 11.96
CA LEU A 45 2.93 9.38 11.79
C LEU A 45 3.45 9.23 10.35
N LYS A 46 4.20 10.22 9.87
CA LYS A 46 4.62 10.33 8.45
C LYS A 46 5.35 9.11 7.90
N ASN A 47 6.06 8.37 8.75
CA ASN A 47 6.84 7.20 8.34
C ASN A 47 6.38 5.93 9.05
N ASP A 48 5.13 5.88 9.48
CA ASP A 48 4.57 4.67 10.10
C ASP A 48 4.57 3.52 9.09
N ARG A 49 5.01 2.36 9.57
CA ARG A 49 4.97 1.10 8.85
C ARG A 49 4.22 0.09 9.69
N ILE A 50 2.96 -0.11 9.35
CA ILE A 50 2.02 -0.81 10.22
C ILE A 50 1.60 -2.12 9.57
N GLY A 51 1.80 -3.21 10.29
CA GLY A 51 1.25 -4.52 9.95
C GLY A 51 -0.03 -4.77 10.72
N ILE A 52 -1.04 -5.28 10.06
CA ILE A 52 -2.32 -5.63 10.66
C ILE A 52 -2.48 -7.14 10.63
N ILE A 53 -2.70 -7.72 11.80
CA ILE A 53 -2.87 -9.16 11.99
C ILE A 53 -4.20 -9.47 12.68
N GLY A 54 -4.64 -10.71 12.56
CA GLY A 54 -5.86 -11.21 13.16
C GLY A 54 -6.45 -12.35 12.34
N SER A 55 -7.46 -13.01 12.88
CA SER A 55 -8.15 -14.09 12.19
C SER A 55 -8.94 -13.59 10.99
N ASN A 56 -9.27 -14.49 10.07
CA ASN A 56 -10.09 -14.17 8.90
C ASN A 56 -11.47 -13.67 9.35
N GLY A 57 -11.96 -12.63 8.67
CA GLY A 57 -13.26 -12.04 8.99
C GLY A 57 -13.30 -11.18 10.25
N CYS A 58 -12.15 -10.81 10.81
CA CYS A 58 -12.10 -9.99 12.03
C CYS A 58 -12.16 -8.48 11.77
N GLY A 59 -12.21 -8.04 10.50
CA GLY A 59 -12.35 -6.62 10.16
C GLY A 59 -11.10 -5.95 9.62
N LYS A 60 -10.02 -6.67 9.37
CA LYS A 60 -8.75 -6.11 8.86
C LYS A 60 -8.95 -5.37 7.54
N SER A 61 -9.51 -6.05 6.55
CA SER A 61 -9.78 -5.44 5.24
C SER A 61 -10.81 -4.32 5.33
N THR A 62 -11.77 -4.42 6.25
CA THR A 62 -12.76 -3.37 6.49
C THR A 62 -12.11 -2.08 6.97
N LEU A 63 -11.12 -2.17 7.87
CA LEU A 63 -10.36 -1.01 8.30
C LEU A 63 -9.63 -0.35 7.13
N LEU A 64 -8.98 -1.15 6.28
CA LEU A 64 -8.31 -0.62 5.09
C LEU A 64 -9.28 0.09 4.14
N LYS A 65 -10.45 -0.49 3.91
CA LYS A 65 -11.49 0.09 3.04
C LYS A 65 -12.05 1.38 3.62
N MET A 66 -12.17 1.49 4.93
CA MET A 66 -12.61 2.73 5.59
C MET A 66 -11.54 3.82 5.49
N ILE A 67 -10.27 3.49 5.67
CA ILE A 67 -9.17 4.44 5.50
C ILE A 67 -9.10 4.91 4.04
N TYR A 68 -9.26 4.01 3.09
CA TYR A 68 -9.27 4.35 1.67
C TYR A 68 -10.51 5.14 1.23
N GLY A 69 -11.62 5.00 1.97
CA GLY A 69 -12.86 5.74 1.72
C GLY A 69 -13.95 4.95 0.99
N ASN A 70 -13.79 3.64 0.84
CA ASN A 70 -14.78 2.78 0.16
C ASN A 70 -15.88 2.27 1.08
N VAL A 71 -15.69 2.34 2.39
CA VAL A 71 -16.66 1.91 3.40
C VAL A 71 -16.82 3.01 4.43
N GLU A 72 -18.06 3.31 4.80
CA GLU A 72 -18.36 4.32 5.81
C GLU A 72 -18.28 3.72 7.22
N PRO A 73 -17.69 4.44 8.19
CA PRO A 73 -17.79 4.05 9.60
C PRO A 73 -19.24 4.13 10.12
N ASP A 74 -19.57 3.31 11.11
CA ASP A 74 -20.85 3.42 11.82
C ASP A 74 -20.83 4.59 12.81
N ALA A 75 -19.69 4.87 13.39
CA ALA A 75 -19.44 6.02 14.26
C ALA A 75 -17.98 6.42 14.20
N GLY A 76 -17.68 7.61 14.66
CA GLY A 76 -16.33 8.16 14.62
C GLY A 76 -15.97 8.74 13.26
N THR A 77 -14.73 9.17 13.15
CA THR A 77 -14.24 9.84 11.95
C THR A 77 -12.86 9.35 11.55
N ILE A 78 -12.60 9.41 10.25
CA ILE A 78 -11.25 9.26 9.69
C ILE A 78 -10.97 10.55 8.91
N GLU A 79 -10.06 11.37 9.42
CA GLU A 79 -9.64 12.60 8.77
C GLU A 79 -8.38 12.37 7.96
N ILE A 80 -8.44 12.74 6.69
CA ILE A 80 -7.35 12.56 5.73
C ILE A 80 -6.77 13.92 5.38
N GLY A 81 -5.47 14.09 5.57
CA GLY A 81 -4.76 15.31 5.20
C GLY A 81 -4.85 15.59 3.69
N GLN A 82 -4.86 16.87 3.31
CA GLN A 82 -5.05 17.29 1.91
C GLN A 82 -3.94 16.81 0.97
N THR A 83 -2.75 16.56 1.50
CA THR A 83 -1.59 16.13 0.71
C THR A 83 -1.47 14.61 0.62
N ILE A 84 -2.36 13.87 1.25
CA ILE A 84 -2.33 12.41 1.26
C ILE A 84 -2.78 11.88 -0.11
N ARG A 85 -1.94 11.02 -0.69
CA ARG A 85 -2.22 10.26 -1.90
C ARG A 85 -2.07 8.78 -1.57
N MET A 86 -3.19 8.05 -1.64
CA MET A 86 -3.22 6.64 -1.29
C MET A 86 -3.08 5.76 -2.52
N GLY A 87 -2.22 4.75 -2.43
CA GLY A 87 -2.21 3.61 -3.32
C GLY A 87 -2.77 2.40 -2.58
N TYR A 88 -3.70 1.69 -3.19
CA TYR A 88 -4.37 0.55 -2.57
C TYR A 88 -4.25 -0.69 -3.44
N PHE A 89 -3.44 -1.63 -2.99
CA PHE A 89 -3.34 -2.96 -3.58
C PHE A 89 -4.31 -3.88 -2.84
N SER A 90 -5.54 -3.94 -3.34
CA SER A 90 -6.63 -4.70 -2.73
C SER A 90 -6.52 -6.20 -3.03
N GLN A 91 -7.24 -7.03 -2.27
CA GLN A 91 -7.37 -8.46 -2.56
C GLN A 91 -8.17 -8.73 -3.83
N GLU A 92 -9.06 -7.81 -4.19
CA GLU A 92 -9.93 -7.97 -5.35
C GLU A 92 -9.16 -7.79 -6.64
N ASN A 93 -9.52 -8.58 -7.67
CA ASN A 93 -8.94 -8.43 -8.99
C ASN A 93 -9.48 -7.16 -9.64
N GLU A 94 -8.58 -6.35 -10.18
CA GLU A 94 -8.95 -5.20 -10.98
C GLU A 94 -9.35 -5.63 -12.38
N GLU A 95 -10.41 -5.03 -12.90
CA GLU A 95 -10.76 -5.19 -14.30
C GLU A 95 -9.74 -4.45 -15.18
N MET A 96 -9.20 -5.17 -16.16
CA MET A 96 -8.22 -4.63 -17.10
C MET A 96 -8.76 -4.74 -18.52
N ASP A 97 -8.55 -3.71 -19.33
CA ASP A 97 -8.78 -3.80 -20.76
C ASP A 97 -7.72 -4.73 -21.38
N GLY A 98 -8.13 -5.94 -21.72
CA GLY A 98 -7.22 -6.95 -22.25
C GLY A 98 -6.54 -6.57 -23.57
N LYS A 99 -7.07 -5.61 -24.31
CA LYS A 99 -6.49 -5.14 -25.57
C LYS A 99 -5.44 -4.05 -25.38
N MET A 100 -5.43 -3.43 -24.21
CA MET A 100 -4.42 -2.42 -23.88
C MET A 100 -3.04 -3.07 -23.73
N ARG A 101 -2.00 -2.37 -24.15
CA ARG A 101 -0.63 -2.83 -23.94
C ARG A 101 -0.26 -2.66 -22.45
N VAL A 102 0.58 -3.57 -21.97
CA VAL A 102 1.08 -3.56 -20.59
C VAL A 102 1.66 -2.20 -20.21
N ILE A 103 2.54 -1.64 -21.07
CA ILE A 103 3.19 -0.36 -20.79
C ILE A 103 2.18 0.80 -20.75
N ASP A 104 1.16 0.79 -21.59
CA ASP A 104 0.16 1.85 -21.63
C ASP A 104 -0.71 1.85 -20.37
N TYR A 105 -1.03 0.67 -19.85
CA TYR A 105 -1.77 0.49 -18.60
C TYR A 105 -1.06 1.16 -17.42
N VAL A 106 0.27 1.01 -17.36
CA VAL A 106 1.08 1.65 -16.30
C VAL A 106 1.21 3.15 -16.54
N LYS A 107 1.41 3.57 -17.79
CA LYS A 107 1.56 4.99 -18.14
C LYS A 107 0.30 5.82 -17.90
N GLU A 108 -0.89 5.21 -17.86
CA GLU A 108 -2.12 5.94 -17.53
C GLU A 108 -2.05 6.66 -16.19
N VAL A 109 -1.34 6.09 -15.23
CA VAL A 109 -1.25 6.67 -13.88
C VAL A 109 0.03 7.45 -13.64
N GLY A 110 1.07 7.20 -14.43
CA GLY A 110 2.33 7.93 -14.32
C GLY A 110 3.36 7.46 -15.32
N GLU A 111 4.11 8.39 -15.88
CA GLU A 111 5.16 8.08 -16.84
C GLU A 111 6.50 7.81 -16.16
N TYR A 112 6.70 8.31 -14.96
CA TYR A 112 7.90 8.11 -14.15
C TYR A 112 7.59 8.23 -12.66
N ILE A 113 8.49 7.67 -11.84
CA ILE A 113 8.54 7.88 -10.39
C ILE A 113 9.77 8.71 -10.07
N GLN A 114 9.63 9.73 -9.22
CA GLN A 114 10.75 10.48 -8.69
C GLN A 114 11.34 9.73 -7.49
N THR A 115 12.63 9.43 -7.54
CA THR A 115 13.36 8.80 -6.45
C THR A 115 14.53 9.68 -6.03
N SER A 116 15.20 9.33 -4.93
CA SER A 116 16.44 10.00 -4.48
C SER A 116 17.56 9.91 -5.52
N ASP A 117 17.54 8.91 -6.38
CA ASP A 117 18.54 8.66 -7.41
C ASP A 117 18.13 9.18 -8.79
N GLY A 118 17.04 9.92 -8.89
CA GLY A 118 16.51 10.47 -10.13
C GLY A 118 15.16 9.89 -10.51
N ARG A 119 14.79 10.02 -11.78
CA ARG A 119 13.53 9.50 -12.30
C ARG A 119 13.67 8.06 -12.75
N ILE A 120 12.69 7.23 -12.40
CA ILE A 120 12.53 5.88 -12.94
C ILE A 120 11.32 5.90 -13.85
N THR A 121 11.50 5.56 -15.12
CA THR A 121 10.42 5.53 -16.11
C THR A 121 9.51 4.32 -15.90
N ALA A 122 8.31 4.37 -16.48
CA ALA A 122 7.39 3.23 -16.48
C ALA A 122 8.03 1.97 -17.06
N SER A 123 8.80 2.11 -18.16
CA SER A 123 9.51 0.99 -18.76
C SER A 123 10.56 0.39 -17.83
N GLN A 124 11.34 1.24 -17.15
CA GLN A 124 12.34 0.78 -16.18
C GLN A 124 11.70 0.08 -14.99
N MET A 125 10.58 0.59 -14.48
CA MET A 125 9.83 -0.05 -13.40
C MET A 125 9.28 -1.41 -13.85
N LEU A 126 8.77 -1.49 -15.07
CA LEU A 126 8.30 -2.76 -15.64
C LEU A 126 9.44 -3.78 -15.74
N GLU A 127 10.61 -3.37 -16.21
CA GLU A 127 11.78 -4.25 -16.22
C GLU A 127 12.16 -4.73 -14.82
N ASN A 128 12.17 -3.83 -13.83
CA ASN A 128 12.47 -4.17 -12.45
C ASN A 128 11.47 -5.19 -11.88
N PHE A 129 10.21 -5.14 -12.34
CA PHE A 129 9.15 -6.06 -11.93
C PHE A 129 8.98 -7.24 -12.91
N LEU A 130 10.03 -7.57 -13.65
CA LEU A 130 10.12 -8.78 -14.48
C LEU A 130 9.24 -8.75 -15.74
N PHE A 131 8.88 -7.56 -16.21
CA PHE A 131 8.25 -7.38 -17.53
C PHE A 131 9.31 -6.92 -18.51
N ASP A 132 9.78 -7.83 -19.36
CA ASP A 132 10.76 -7.51 -20.39
C ASP A 132 10.16 -6.64 -21.50
N GLY A 133 10.99 -6.20 -22.44
CA GLY A 133 10.55 -5.33 -23.52
C GLY A 133 9.42 -5.91 -24.36
N ALA A 134 9.47 -7.21 -24.68
CA ALA A 134 8.42 -7.87 -25.43
C ALA A 134 7.08 -7.91 -24.66
N MET A 135 7.13 -8.22 -23.38
CA MET A 135 5.95 -8.24 -22.52
C MET A 135 5.32 -6.85 -22.38
N GLN A 136 6.15 -5.80 -22.29
CA GLN A 136 5.67 -4.43 -22.14
C GLN A 136 4.80 -3.97 -23.31
N TRP A 137 5.10 -4.44 -24.51
CA TRP A 137 4.37 -4.09 -25.73
C TRP A 137 3.25 -5.07 -26.07
N SER A 138 3.12 -6.16 -25.31
CA SER A 138 2.05 -7.14 -25.46
C SER A 138 0.74 -6.64 -24.91
N PRO A 139 -0.40 -7.07 -25.46
CA PRO A 139 -1.69 -6.81 -24.83
C PRO A 139 -1.83 -7.59 -23.51
N ILE A 140 -2.52 -6.99 -22.55
CA ILE A 140 -2.72 -7.54 -21.21
C ILE A 140 -3.39 -8.92 -21.24
N GLU A 141 -4.26 -9.17 -22.22
CA GLU A 141 -4.95 -10.45 -22.35
C GLU A 141 -4.00 -11.66 -22.49
N LYS A 142 -2.76 -11.42 -22.91
CA LYS A 142 -1.73 -12.47 -23.02
C LYS A 142 -1.02 -12.80 -21.72
N LEU A 143 -1.24 -12.01 -20.68
CA LEU A 143 -0.63 -12.25 -19.38
C LEU A 143 -1.36 -13.34 -18.61
N SER A 144 -0.60 -14.10 -17.81
CA SER A 144 -1.18 -15.01 -16.82
C SER A 144 -1.88 -14.22 -15.69
N GLY A 145 -2.66 -14.92 -14.87
CA GLY A 145 -3.30 -14.31 -13.69
C GLY A 145 -2.29 -13.71 -12.73
N GLY A 146 -1.20 -14.43 -12.46
CA GLY A 146 -0.12 -13.94 -11.60
C GLY A 146 0.59 -12.71 -12.17
N GLU A 147 0.82 -12.70 -13.49
CA GLU A 147 1.41 -11.56 -14.17
C GLU A 147 0.49 -10.33 -14.15
N ARG A 148 -0.81 -10.50 -14.31
CA ARG A 148 -1.79 -9.43 -14.17
C ARG A 148 -1.81 -8.86 -12.75
N ARG A 149 -1.70 -9.72 -11.76
CA ARG A 149 -1.65 -9.33 -10.35
C ARG A 149 -0.40 -8.48 -10.07
N ARG A 150 0.74 -8.91 -10.59
CA ARG A 150 2.00 -8.16 -10.52
C ARG A 150 1.89 -6.81 -11.25
N LEU A 151 1.24 -6.79 -12.40
CA LEU A 151 1.03 -5.57 -13.17
C LEU A 151 0.14 -4.57 -12.40
N PHE A 152 -0.90 -5.05 -11.74
CA PHE A 152 -1.75 -4.20 -10.90
C PHE A 152 -0.96 -3.58 -9.75
N LEU A 153 -0.13 -4.37 -9.07
CA LEU A 153 0.77 -3.84 -8.05
C LEU A 153 1.64 -2.70 -8.60
N LEU A 154 2.24 -2.93 -9.75
CA LEU A 154 3.09 -1.92 -10.38
C LEU A 154 2.33 -0.64 -10.71
N ARG A 155 1.12 -0.75 -11.22
CA ARG A 155 0.26 0.41 -11.47
C ARG A 155 0.00 1.21 -10.19
N VAL A 156 -0.26 0.54 -9.08
CA VAL A 156 -0.44 1.18 -7.76
C VAL A 156 0.82 1.96 -7.38
N LEU A 157 1.99 1.35 -7.52
CA LEU A 157 3.26 1.99 -7.19
C LEU A 157 3.58 3.19 -8.11
N MET A 158 3.22 3.08 -9.39
CA MET A 158 3.45 4.15 -10.37
C MET A 158 2.55 5.37 -10.16
N SER A 159 1.49 5.25 -9.39
CA SER A 159 0.67 6.41 -8.99
C SER A 159 1.39 7.33 -8.00
N SER A 160 2.59 6.96 -7.57
CA SER A 160 3.43 7.70 -6.61
C SER A 160 2.70 8.05 -5.31
N PRO A 161 2.16 7.05 -4.61
CA PRO A 161 1.46 7.30 -3.36
C PRO A 161 2.44 7.72 -2.25
N ASN A 162 1.94 8.46 -1.27
CA ASN A 162 2.64 8.68 0.00
C ASN A 162 2.01 7.90 1.17
N VAL A 163 0.90 7.22 0.91
CA VAL A 163 0.32 6.19 1.77
C VAL A 163 0.08 4.95 0.91
N LEU A 164 0.76 3.86 1.23
CA LEU A 164 0.64 2.61 0.49
C LEU A 164 -0.07 1.58 1.35
N ILE A 165 -1.19 1.08 0.84
CA ILE A 165 -2.02 0.08 1.50
C ILE A 165 -1.90 -1.23 0.72
N LEU A 166 -1.43 -2.28 1.38
CA LEU A 166 -1.25 -3.61 0.81
C LEU A 166 -2.11 -4.61 1.56
N ASP A 167 -3.11 -5.17 0.89
CA ASP A 167 -4.02 -6.16 1.49
C ASP A 167 -3.66 -7.56 1.01
N GLU A 168 -3.03 -8.34 1.88
CA GLU A 168 -2.56 -9.71 1.64
C GLU A 168 -1.69 -9.84 0.38
N PRO A 169 -0.61 -9.03 0.26
CA PRO A 169 0.21 -9.05 -0.95
C PRO A 169 0.92 -10.38 -1.19
N THR A 170 1.17 -11.16 -0.12
CA THR A 170 1.89 -12.42 -0.22
C THR A 170 1.06 -13.57 -0.79
N ASN A 171 -0.27 -13.42 -0.85
CA ASN A 171 -1.16 -14.49 -1.32
C ASN A 171 -1.02 -14.76 -2.82
N ASP A 172 -0.80 -13.72 -3.62
CA ASP A 172 -0.90 -13.80 -5.08
C ASP A 172 0.41 -13.48 -5.81
N LEU A 173 1.42 -13.04 -5.08
CA LEU A 173 2.71 -12.68 -5.67
C LEU A 173 3.73 -13.78 -5.42
N ASP A 174 4.56 -14.06 -6.43
CA ASP A 174 5.65 -15.02 -6.29
C ASP A 174 6.80 -14.46 -5.43
N ILE A 175 7.73 -15.32 -5.05
CA ILE A 175 8.86 -14.96 -4.18
C ILE A 175 9.73 -13.87 -4.80
N GLN A 176 9.97 -13.94 -6.12
CA GLN A 176 10.76 -12.92 -6.82
C GLN A 176 10.10 -11.54 -6.75
N THR A 177 8.81 -11.48 -7.03
CA THR A 177 8.05 -10.23 -6.96
C THR A 177 8.02 -9.67 -5.54
N LEU A 178 7.86 -10.55 -4.52
CA LEU A 178 7.90 -10.13 -3.12
C LEU A 178 9.25 -9.54 -2.74
N THR A 179 10.35 -10.12 -3.21
CA THR A 179 11.69 -9.58 -2.97
C THR A 179 11.84 -8.17 -3.57
N ILE A 180 11.35 -7.98 -4.79
CA ILE A 180 11.37 -6.67 -5.45
C ILE A 180 10.49 -5.68 -4.68
N LEU A 181 9.31 -6.09 -4.23
CA LEU A 181 8.43 -5.27 -3.42
C LEU A 181 9.08 -4.87 -2.10
N GLU A 182 9.74 -5.80 -1.41
CA GLU A 182 10.47 -5.52 -0.17
C GLU A 182 11.56 -4.46 -0.38
N ASP A 183 12.31 -4.55 -1.47
CA ASP A 183 13.34 -3.56 -1.81
C ASP A 183 12.71 -2.19 -2.09
N TYR A 184 11.58 -2.15 -2.77
CA TYR A 184 10.82 -0.92 -2.98
C TYR A 184 10.35 -0.31 -1.65
N LEU A 185 9.80 -1.14 -0.76
CA LEU A 185 9.32 -0.69 0.56
C LEU A 185 10.45 -0.16 1.44
N ASP A 186 11.66 -0.71 1.34
CA ASP A 186 12.83 -0.19 2.07
C ASP A 186 13.12 1.28 1.72
N ARG A 187 12.86 1.67 0.49
CA ARG A 187 13.13 3.01 -0.03
C ARG A 187 11.90 3.91 -0.02
N PHE A 188 10.75 3.35 0.33
CA PHE A 188 9.49 4.08 0.31
C PHE A 188 9.48 5.16 1.38
N ASP A 189 9.16 6.39 0.98
CA ASP A 189 9.02 7.53 1.87
C ASP A 189 7.54 7.83 2.07
N GLY A 190 7.03 7.51 3.25
CA GLY A 190 5.62 7.68 3.57
C GLY A 190 5.09 6.60 4.50
N ILE A 191 3.77 6.49 4.56
CA ILE A 191 3.07 5.55 5.43
C ILE A 191 2.82 4.25 4.67
N ILE A 192 3.12 3.12 5.31
CA ILE A 192 2.83 1.78 4.79
C ILE A 192 1.86 1.09 5.75
N ILE A 193 0.77 0.55 5.21
CA ILE A 193 -0.21 -0.23 5.96
C ILE A 193 -0.38 -1.57 5.26
N ILE A 194 -0.04 -2.67 5.94
CA ILE A 194 -0.02 -4.01 5.37
C ILE A 194 -0.90 -4.94 6.19
N VAL A 195 -1.88 -5.59 5.56
CA VAL A 195 -2.55 -6.75 6.11
C VAL A 195 -1.88 -7.99 5.55
N SER A 196 -1.36 -8.86 6.42
CA SER A 196 -0.72 -10.11 6.00
C SER A 196 -0.77 -11.16 7.11
N HIS A 197 -0.81 -12.43 6.71
CA HIS A 197 -0.57 -13.57 7.59
C HIS A 197 0.89 -14.06 7.54
N ASP A 198 1.68 -13.51 6.63
CA ASP A 198 3.08 -13.87 6.46
C ASP A 198 3.96 -13.09 7.46
N ARG A 199 4.38 -13.78 8.52
CA ARG A 199 5.18 -13.17 9.59
C ARG A 199 6.55 -12.70 9.10
N TYR A 200 7.16 -13.41 8.16
CA TYR A 200 8.47 -13.04 7.62
C TYR A 200 8.38 -11.73 6.83
N PHE A 201 7.34 -11.61 6.01
CA PHE A 201 7.09 -10.38 5.27
C PHE A 201 6.84 -9.20 6.21
N LEU A 202 6.02 -9.38 7.25
CA LEU A 202 5.75 -8.33 8.24
C LEU A 202 7.01 -7.97 9.04
N ASP A 203 7.77 -8.95 9.52
CA ASP A 203 9.02 -8.67 10.24
C ASP A 203 10.00 -7.85 9.39
N ARG A 204 10.01 -8.10 8.10
CA ARG A 204 10.89 -7.42 7.14
C ARG A 204 10.45 -5.98 6.85
N THR A 205 9.16 -5.71 6.88
CA THR A 205 8.60 -4.48 6.29
C THR A 205 7.98 -3.51 7.27
N VAL A 206 7.53 -3.94 8.45
CA VAL A 206 6.80 -3.09 9.39
C VAL A 206 7.53 -2.92 10.72
N ASN A 207 7.19 -1.83 11.42
CA ASN A 207 7.76 -1.53 12.75
C ASN A 207 6.70 -1.38 13.83
N ARG A 208 5.43 -1.62 13.49
CA ARG A 208 4.31 -1.59 14.43
C ARG A 208 3.25 -2.57 13.99
N ILE A 209 2.60 -3.22 14.95
CA ILE A 209 1.54 -4.19 14.68
C ILE A 209 0.23 -3.73 15.31
N PHE A 210 -0.85 -3.79 14.53
CA PHE A 210 -2.23 -3.72 15.02
C PHE A 210 -2.79 -5.12 15.01
N SER A 211 -3.08 -5.66 16.18
CA SER A 211 -3.64 -7.01 16.34
C SER A 211 -5.14 -6.91 16.62
N PHE A 212 -5.94 -7.46 15.71
CA PHE A 212 -7.39 -7.58 15.89
C PHE A 212 -7.69 -8.79 16.77
N GLU A 213 -8.10 -8.51 18.02
CA GLU A 213 -8.27 -9.54 19.05
C GLU A 213 -9.72 -10.12 19.08
N GLY A 214 -10.63 -9.59 18.24
CA GLY A 214 -12.05 -9.91 18.28
C GLY A 214 -12.84 -8.95 19.16
N ASN A 215 -14.16 -8.97 19.01
CA ASN A 215 -15.09 -8.11 19.75
C ASN A 215 -14.80 -6.61 19.64
N GLY A 216 -14.19 -6.20 18.54
CA GLY A 216 -13.88 -4.79 18.28
C GLY A 216 -12.59 -4.29 18.91
N VAL A 217 -11.83 -5.15 19.59
CA VAL A 217 -10.58 -4.78 20.27
C VAL A 217 -9.41 -4.86 19.32
N ILE A 218 -8.64 -3.77 19.20
CA ILE A 218 -7.40 -3.70 18.45
C ILE A 218 -6.28 -3.34 19.43
N ARG A 219 -5.28 -4.22 19.53
CA ARG A 219 -4.09 -3.97 20.37
C ARG A 219 -2.93 -3.54 19.50
N GLN A 220 -2.12 -2.61 20.03
CA GLN A 220 -0.96 -2.09 19.34
C GLN A 220 0.32 -2.63 19.99
N PHE A 221 1.25 -3.06 19.14
CA PHE A 221 2.58 -3.50 19.55
C PHE A 221 3.63 -2.77 18.73
N GLU A 222 4.68 -2.32 19.39
CA GLU A 222 5.84 -1.78 18.69
C GLU A 222 6.78 -2.91 18.26
N GLY A 223 7.49 -2.69 17.13
CA GLY A 223 8.36 -3.69 16.54
C GLY A 223 7.67 -4.52 15.46
N GLY A 224 8.32 -5.60 15.05
CA GLY A 224 7.79 -6.54 14.08
C GLY A 224 6.84 -7.57 14.68
N TYR A 225 6.56 -8.62 13.91
CA TYR A 225 5.65 -9.69 14.31
C TYR A 225 6.21 -10.54 15.48
N SER A 226 7.52 -10.70 15.55
CA SER A 226 8.20 -11.51 16.56
C SER A 226 8.33 -10.81 17.93
#